data_cf61273fded004466ca1b823da7c4486
#
_entry.id   cf61273fded004466ca1b823da7c4486
#
_cell.length_a   1.000
_cell.length_b   1.000
_cell.length_c   1.000
_cell.angle_alpha   90.00
_cell.angle_beta   90.00
_cell.angle_gamma   90.00
#
_symmetry.space_group_name_H-M   'P 1'
#
loop_
_entity.id
_entity.type
_entity.pdbx_description
1 polymer ?
#
loop_
_entity_poly.entity_id
_entity_poly.type
_entity_poly.pdbx_seq_one_letter_code
_entity_poly.pdbx_strand_id
1 'polypeptide(L)'
;MNEFIKALHYDKKDPRIPEEYDFFGALVGEWNIEWVDHLEADELRRVKGECIFSWVLEGTAIQDVFIVPSRSERLQNKQPDAEYGTTLRIFN
;
A
#
# COMPACT_ATOMS: atom_id res chain seq x y z
N MET A 1 -8.90 7.66 -15.78
CA MET A 1 -9.13 7.02 -14.47
C MET A 1 -10.63 6.78 -14.33
N ASN A 2 -11.02 5.63 -13.86
CA ASN A 2 -12.44 5.29 -13.76
C ASN A 2 -13.12 6.02 -12.60
N GLU A 3 -14.43 5.99 -12.60
CA GLU A 3 -15.21 6.73 -11.60
C GLU A 3 -15.04 6.18 -10.19
N PHE A 4 -14.80 4.89 -10.04
CA PHE A 4 -14.52 4.29 -8.73
C PHE A 4 -13.31 4.93 -8.09
N ILE A 5 -12.21 5.03 -8.85
CA ILE A 5 -10.96 5.59 -8.33
C ILE A 5 -11.13 7.08 -8.03
N LYS A 6 -11.83 7.82 -8.90
CA LYS A 6 -12.08 9.24 -8.66
C LYS A 6 -12.89 9.49 -7.40
N ALA A 7 -13.88 8.66 -7.15
CA ALA A 7 -14.71 8.78 -5.95
C ALA A 7 -13.96 8.38 -4.69
N LEU A 8 -13.04 7.44 -4.80
CA LEU A 8 -12.28 6.91 -3.66
C LEU A 8 -11.14 7.83 -3.24
N HIS A 9 -10.36 8.31 -4.21
CA HIS A 9 -9.12 9.05 -3.97
C HIS A 9 -9.38 10.44 -3.41
N TYR A 10 -8.50 10.88 -2.50
CA TYR A 10 -8.50 12.24 -1.99
C TYR A 10 -7.06 12.71 -1.82
N ASP A 11 -6.85 14.03 -1.85
CA ASP A 11 -5.50 14.60 -1.86
C ASP A 11 -4.95 14.91 -0.48
N LYS A 12 -5.80 14.95 0.55
CA LYS A 12 -5.38 15.42 1.85
C LYS A 12 -6.25 14.84 2.96
N LYS A 13 -5.77 14.98 4.18
CA LYS A 13 -6.50 14.59 5.38
C LYS A 13 -7.73 15.50 5.56
N ASP A 14 -8.84 14.91 6.02
CA ASP A 14 -10.00 15.68 6.44
C ASP A 14 -9.58 16.59 7.61
N PRO A 15 -9.79 17.91 7.52
CA PRO A 15 -9.36 18.81 8.59
C PRO A 15 -10.06 18.58 9.91
N ARG A 16 -11.16 17.83 9.94
CA ARG A 16 -11.82 17.48 11.19
C ARG A 16 -11.06 16.44 12.01
N ILE A 17 -10.10 15.76 11.40
CA ILE A 17 -9.26 14.80 12.12
C ILE A 17 -8.10 15.54 12.77
N PRO A 18 -7.98 15.50 14.10
CA PRO A 18 -6.86 16.16 14.79
C PRO A 18 -5.52 15.54 14.37
N GLU A 19 -4.49 16.37 14.31
CA GLU A 19 -3.15 15.93 13.96
C GLU A 19 -2.66 14.78 14.84
N GLU A 20 -3.04 14.79 16.11
CA GLU A 20 -2.62 13.76 17.06
C GLU A 20 -3.15 12.37 16.74
N TYR A 21 -4.18 12.28 15.89
CA TYR A 21 -4.74 10.99 15.44
C TYR A 21 -4.28 10.61 14.04
N ASP A 22 -3.38 11.37 13.44
CA ASP A 22 -2.88 11.11 12.11
C ASP A 22 -1.62 10.24 12.17
N PHE A 23 -1.79 8.99 12.58
CA PHE A 23 -0.67 8.06 12.73
C PHE A 23 -0.09 7.62 11.39
N PHE A 24 -0.89 7.60 10.34
CA PHE A 24 -0.48 7.03 9.06
C PHE A 24 -0.26 8.06 7.96
N GLY A 25 -0.55 9.33 8.23
CA GLY A 25 -0.42 10.39 7.22
C GLY A 25 0.99 10.53 6.68
N ALA A 26 1.99 10.28 7.50
CA ALA A 26 3.39 10.34 7.08
C ALA A 26 3.74 9.26 6.07
N LEU A 27 2.93 8.21 5.94
CA LEU A 27 3.16 7.11 5.01
C LEU A 27 2.55 7.36 3.64
N VAL A 28 1.74 8.40 3.48
CA VAL A 28 1.10 8.68 2.19
C VAL A 28 2.18 8.91 1.14
N GLY A 29 2.08 8.18 0.03
CA GLY A 29 3.06 8.21 -1.04
C GLY A 29 3.36 6.82 -1.56
N GLU A 30 4.42 6.74 -2.33
CA GLU A 30 4.85 5.50 -2.96
C GLU A 30 6.14 5.03 -2.33
N TRP A 31 6.19 3.74 -1.98
CA TRP A 31 7.33 3.15 -1.30
C TRP A 31 7.79 1.92 -2.07
N ASN A 32 9.09 1.83 -2.30
CA ASN A 32 9.70 0.59 -2.75
C ASN A 32 10.08 -0.20 -1.53
N ILE A 33 9.70 -1.48 -1.51
CA ILE A 33 9.98 -2.35 -0.39
C ILE A 33 10.75 -3.57 -0.85
N GLU A 34 11.40 -4.22 0.09
CA GLU A 34 12.02 -5.51 -0.13
C GLU A 34 11.38 -6.51 0.82
N TRP A 35 10.73 -7.49 0.26
CA TRP A 35 10.16 -8.60 1.03
C TRP A 35 11.26 -9.63 1.24
N VAL A 36 11.48 -9.99 2.48
CA VAL A 36 12.50 -11.00 2.83
C VAL A 36 11.83 -12.10 3.62
N ASP A 37 11.92 -13.33 3.11
CA ASP A 37 11.42 -14.47 3.84
C ASP A 37 12.32 -15.70 3.59
N HIS A 38 11.92 -16.83 4.16
CA HIS A 38 12.62 -18.09 3.99
C HIS A 38 11.75 -19.04 3.18
N LEU A 39 12.22 -19.43 2.00
CA LEU A 39 11.57 -20.47 1.22
C LEU A 39 11.78 -21.84 1.84
N GLU A 40 13.00 -22.07 2.31
CA GLU A 40 13.37 -23.30 2.99
C GLU A 40 14.28 -22.96 4.17
N ALA A 41 14.62 -23.94 4.98
CA ALA A 41 15.24 -23.75 6.28
C ALA A 41 16.43 -22.77 6.30
N ASP A 42 17.23 -22.74 5.24
CA ASP A 42 18.44 -21.94 5.21
C ASP A 42 18.53 -20.95 4.05
N GLU A 43 17.47 -20.84 3.26
CA GLU A 43 17.48 -19.94 2.10
C GLU A 43 16.66 -18.69 2.34
N LEU A 44 17.28 -17.54 2.14
CA LEU A 44 16.59 -16.26 2.15
C LEU A 44 16.08 -15.95 0.75
N ARG A 45 14.83 -15.56 0.69
CA ARG A 45 14.25 -15.03 -0.54
C ARG A 45 14.06 -13.53 -0.37
N ARG A 46 14.54 -12.78 -1.36
CA ARG A 46 14.38 -11.33 -1.41
C ARG A 46 13.60 -10.97 -2.65
N VAL A 47 12.51 -10.26 -2.48
CA VAL A 47 11.63 -9.89 -3.58
C VAL A 47 11.33 -8.41 -3.48
N LYS A 48 11.52 -7.68 -4.57
CA LYS A 48 11.16 -6.27 -4.64
C LYS A 48 9.67 -6.12 -4.76
N GLY A 49 9.13 -5.19 -4.00
CA GLY A 49 7.71 -4.90 -4.00
C GLY A 49 7.44 -3.41 -3.92
N GLU A 50 6.16 -3.09 -3.90
CA GLU A 50 5.68 -1.71 -3.78
C GLU A 50 4.61 -1.64 -2.71
N CYS A 51 4.57 -0.51 -2.03
CA CYS A 51 3.46 -0.21 -1.14
C CYS A 51 3.07 1.24 -1.38
N ILE A 52 1.82 1.48 -1.72
CA ILE A 52 1.33 2.80 -2.10
C ILE A 52 0.21 3.18 -1.16
N PHE A 53 0.38 4.32 -0.47
CA PHE A 53 -0.60 4.81 0.49
C PHE A 53 -1.23 6.09 -0.04
N SER A 54 -2.52 6.21 0.13
CA SER A 54 -3.24 7.43 -0.27
C SER A 54 -4.37 7.74 0.72
N TRP A 55 -4.69 9.02 0.83
CA TRP A 55 -5.94 9.44 1.45
C TRP A 55 -7.09 8.99 0.56
N VAL A 56 -8.17 8.55 1.17
CA VAL A 56 -9.39 8.15 0.47
C VAL A 56 -10.59 8.62 1.27
N LEU A 57 -11.78 8.50 0.69
CA LEU A 57 -13.05 8.80 1.36
C LEU A 57 -13.04 10.23 1.95
N GLU A 58 -12.75 11.21 1.10
CA GLU A 58 -12.67 12.62 1.47
C GLU A 58 -11.66 12.91 2.59
N GLY A 59 -10.62 12.07 2.70
CA GLY A 59 -9.57 12.24 3.69
C GLY A 59 -9.90 11.66 5.05
N THR A 60 -10.98 10.89 5.16
CA THR A 60 -11.37 10.25 6.42
C THR A 60 -10.71 8.90 6.64
N ALA A 61 -10.00 8.41 5.64
CA ALA A 61 -9.32 7.13 5.73
C ALA A 61 -8.05 7.15 4.91
N ILE A 62 -7.16 6.21 5.19
CA ILE A 62 -5.97 5.94 4.39
C ILE A 62 -6.07 4.51 3.90
N GLN A 63 -5.80 4.33 2.63
CA GLN A 63 -5.78 3.01 2.03
C GLN A 63 -4.41 2.75 1.43
N ASP A 64 -3.90 1.54 1.60
CA ASP A 64 -2.68 1.13 0.92
C ASP A 64 -2.95 0.00 -0.05
N VAL A 65 -2.07 -0.10 -1.04
CA VAL A 65 -2.02 -1.25 -1.94
C VAL A 65 -0.62 -1.82 -1.81
N PHE A 66 -0.56 -3.11 -1.50
CA PHE A 66 0.67 -3.84 -1.25
C PHE A 66 0.87 -4.85 -2.38
N ILE A 67 1.98 -4.76 -3.09
CA ILE A 67 2.22 -5.53 -4.31
C ILE A 67 3.60 -6.18 -4.25
N VAL A 68 3.65 -7.49 -4.23
CA VAL A 68 4.90 -8.27 -4.21
C VAL A 68 4.75 -9.45 -5.17
N PRO A 69 5.60 -9.61 -6.15
CA PRO A 69 6.61 -8.68 -6.62
C PRO A 69 6.00 -7.41 -7.20
N SER A 70 6.79 -6.38 -7.39
CA SER A 70 6.32 -5.10 -7.91
C SER A 70 5.69 -5.27 -9.30
N ARG A 71 4.85 -4.29 -9.69
CA ARG A 71 4.13 -4.35 -10.97
C ARG A 71 5.07 -4.49 -12.17
N SER A 72 6.24 -3.86 -12.09
CA SER A 72 7.22 -3.94 -13.18
C SER A 72 7.79 -5.35 -13.37
N GLU A 73 7.71 -6.19 -12.34
CA GLU A 73 8.31 -7.53 -12.37
C GLU A 73 7.30 -8.67 -12.44
N ARG A 74 6.03 -8.40 -12.12
CA ARG A 74 5.03 -9.47 -11.99
C ARG A 74 4.82 -10.30 -13.24
N LEU A 75 4.93 -9.68 -14.40
CA LEU A 75 4.71 -10.39 -15.68
C LEU A 75 5.93 -11.20 -16.10
N GLN A 76 7.10 -10.87 -15.57
CA GLN A 76 8.35 -11.52 -15.96
C GLN A 76 8.79 -12.57 -14.95
N ASN A 77 8.56 -12.31 -13.68
CA ASN A 77 8.99 -13.18 -12.57
C ASN A 77 7.80 -13.63 -11.75
N LYS A 78 7.27 -14.79 -12.08
CA LYS A 78 6.19 -15.36 -11.27
C LYS A 78 6.77 -15.92 -10.00
N GLN A 79 6.22 -15.48 -8.87
CA GLN A 79 6.62 -15.95 -7.55
C GLN A 79 5.51 -16.81 -6.97
N PRO A 80 5.84 -17.93 -6.30
CA PRO A 80 4.80 -18.77 -5.70
C PRO A 80 4.00 -18.06 -4.61
N ASP A 81 4.60 -17.09 -3.93
CA ASP A 81 3.96 -16.37 -2.83
C ASP A 81 3.69 -14.91 -3.18
N ALA A 82 3.35 -14.67 -4.44
CA ALA A 82 3.01 -13.32 -4.88
C ALA A 82 1.77 -12.80 -4.17
N GLU A 83 1.81 -11.52 -3.77
CA GLU A 83 0.70 -10.89 -3.09
C GLU A 83 0.29 -9.60 -3.80
N TYR A 84 -1.00 -9.31 -3.73
CA TYR A 84 -1.56 -8.08 -4.27
C TYR A 84 -2.79 -7.79 -3.42
N GLY A 85 -2.62 -6.94 -2.45
CA GLY A 85 -3.65 -6.71 -1.45
C GLY A 85 -3.85 -5.24 -1.12
N THR A 86 -4.86 -4.98 -0.32
CA THR A 86 -5.19 -3.62 0.09
C THR A 86 -5.66 -3.63 1.55
N THR A 87 -5.34 -2.54 2.25
CA THR A 87 -5.79 -2.34 3.63
C THR A 87 -6.40 -0.96 3.75
N LEU A 88 -7.51 -0.87 4.44
CA LEU A 88 -8.21 0.39 4.68
C LEU A 88 -8.19 0.70 6.16
N ARG A 89 -7.72 1.91 6.50
CA ARG A 89 -7.65 2.39 7.89
C ARG A 89 -8.52 3.63 8.01
N ILE A 90 -9.60 3.50 8.77
CA ILE A 90 -10.61 4.54 8.91
C ILE A 90 -10.41 5.24 10.25
N PHE A 91 -10.43 6.55 10.23
CA PHE A 91 -10.36 7.35 11.46
C PHE A 91 -11.77 7.49 12.05
N ASN A 92 -11.84 7.33 13.34
CA ASN A 92 -13.10 7.47 14.10
C ASN A 92 -13.04 8.73 14.97
#